data_8775c779ab8c240c77b68d004927740e
#
_entry.id   8775c779ab8c240c77b68d004927740e
#
_cell.length_a   1.000
_cell.length_b   1.000
_cell.length_c   1.000
_cell.angle_alpha   90.00
_cell.angle_beta   90.00
_cell.angle_gamma   90.00
#
_symmetry.space_group_name_H-M   'P 1'
#
loop_
_entity.id
_entity.type
_entity.pdbx_description
1 polymer ?
#
loop_
_entity_poly.entity_id
_entity_poly.type
_entity_poly.pdbx_seq_one_letter_code
_entity_poly.pdbx_strand_id
1 'polypeptide(L)'
;CYCGKSGCVETYISGPSLERRWNKITGLTQSMPEIINNFDYAIGKQWKDEFLENFGYGLANVIDILDPDAIILGGGLSNIDFLYTEGTKSIYSKVFSDIVETPILKNKLGDSSGVFGAALLD
;
A
#
# COMPACT_ATOMS: atom_id res chain seq x y z
N CYS A 1 6.49 1.06 -15.90
CA CYS A 1 5.58 2.12 -15.46
C CYS A 1 5.08 2.92 -16.66
N TYR A 2 3.86 3.47 -16.59
CA TYR A 2 3.28 4.33 -17.64
C TYR A 2 4.15 5.59 -17.93
N CYS A 3 4.95 6.01 -16.96
CA CYS A 3 5.88 7.14 -17.12
C CYS A 3 7.13 6.82 -17.96
N GLY A 4 7.26 5.60 -18.48
CA GLY A 4 8.41 5.14 -19.27
C GLY A 4 9.65 4.72 -18.46
N LYS A 5 9.61 4.86 -17.12
CA LYS A 5 10.73 4.46 -16.23
C LYS A 5 10.53 3.06 -15.67
N SER A 6 11.62 2.43 -15.22
CA SER A 6 11.59 1.16 -14.50
C SER A 6 11.76 1.39 -12.99
N GLY A 7 11.19 0.49 -12.16
CA GLY A 7 11.38 0.52 -10.71
C GLY A 7 10.56 1.59 -9.96
N CYS A 8 9.54 2.19 -10.59
CA CYS A 8 8.66 3.13 -9.89
C CYS A 8 7.88 2.42 -8.79
N VAL A 9 7.75 3.07 -7.62
CA VAL A 9 7.00 2.55 -6.46
C VAL A 9 5.59 2.08 -6.83
N GLU A 10 4.90 2.80 -7.70
CA GLU A 10 3.59 2.45 -8.24
C GLU A 10 3.53 1.04 -8.85
N THR A 11 4.61 0.58 -9.50
CA THR A 11 4.64 -0.77 -10.10
C THR A 11 4.77 -1.90 -9.08
N TYR A 12 5.01 -1.58 -7.82
CA TYR A 12 5.13 -2.53 -6.72
C TYR A 12 3.94 -2.52 -5.77
N ILE A 13 3.35 -1.34 -5.51
CA ILE A 13 2.32 -1.19 -4.47
C ILE A 13 0.98 -0.60 -4.97
N SER A 14 0.78 -0.42 -6.28
CA SER A 14 -0.54 -0.03 -6.79
C SER A 14 -1.49 -1.24 -6.93
N GLY A 15 -2.80 -1.02 -6.78
CA GLY A 15 -3.83 -2.06 -6.95
C GLY A 15 -3.65 -2.84 -8.26
N PRO A 16 -3.62 -2.19 -9.44
CA PRO A 16 -3.43 -2.89 -10.71
C PRO A 16 -2.12 -3.71 -10.80
N SER A 17 -1.05 -3.27 -10.14
CA SER A 17 0.22 -4.01 -10.12
C SER A 17 0.16 -5.23 -9.22
N LEU A 18 -0.53 -5.12 -8.09
CA LEU A 18 -0.76 -6.21 -7.16
C LEU A 18 -1.67 -7.29 -7.76
N GLU A 19 -2.72 -6.89 -8.49
CA GLU A 19 -3.61 -7.79 -9.23
C GLU A 19 -2.85 -8.57 -10.32
N ARG A 20 -2.03 -7.89 -11.12
CA ARG A 20 -1.18 -8.56 -12.12
C ARG A 20 -0.22 -9.57 -11.50
N ARG A 21 0.38 -9.23 -10.35
CA ARG A 21 1.29 -10.12 -9.62
C ARG A 21 0.56 -11.31 -9.05
N TRP A 22 -0.64 -11.12 -8.48
CA TRP A 22 -1.52 -12.18 -8.03
C TRP A 22 -1.86 -13.15 -9.14
N ASN A 23 -2.31 -12.63 -10.28
CA ASN A 23 -2.60 -13.44 -11.47
C ASN A 23 -1.39 -14.28 -11.91
N LYS A 24 -0.20 -13.69 -11.92
CA LYS A 24 1.04 -14.38 -12.30
C LYS A 24 1.37 -15.55 -11.36
N ILE A 25 1.10 -15.41 -10.06
CA ILE A 25 1.41 -16.44 -9.05
C ILE A 25 0.36 -17.54 -9.04
N THR A 26 -0.92 -17.17 -9.12
CA THR A 26 -2.06 -18.09 -8.91
C THR A 26 -2.70 -18.57 -10.20
N GLY A 27 -2.53 -17.87 -11.31
CA GLY A 27 -3.28 -18.07 -12.55
C GLY A 27 -4.73 -17.55 -12.49
N LEU A 28 -5.15 -16.93 -11.39
CA LEU A 28 -6.50 -16.40 -11.18
C LEU A 28 -6.58 -14.92 -11.54
N THR A 29 -7.58 -14.54 -12.33
CA THR A 29 -7.86 -13.12 -12.62
C THR A 29 -8.85 -12.59 -11.61
N GLN A 30 -8.36 -11.86 -10.60
CA GLN A 30 -9.17 -11.31 -9.52
C GLN A 30 -8.81 -9.84 -9.27
N SER A 31 -9.83 -9.05 -8.91
CA SER A 31 -9.67 -7.68 -8.43
C SER A 31 -9.14 -7.64 -6.99
N MET A 32 -8.58 -6.50 -6.56
CA MET A 32 -8.10 -6.35 -5.16
C MET A 32 -9.15 -6.70 -4.11
N PRO A 33 -10.41 -6.22 -4.22
CA PRO A 33 -11.45 -6.64 -3.26
C PRO A 33 -11.68 -8.15 -3.22
N GLU A 34 -11.68 -8.83 -4.39
CA GLU A 34 -11.85 -10.29 -4.45
C GLU A 34 -10.67 -11.03 -3.83
N ILE A 35 -9.44 -10.57 -4.09
CA ILE A 35 -8.22 -11.13 -3.49
C ILE A 35 -8.27 -11.02 -1.97
N ILE A 36 -8.63 -9.84 -1.44
CA ILE A 36 -8.65 -9.60 0.01
C ILE A 36 -9.77 -10.34 0.69
N ASN A 37 -10.99 -10.36 0.11
CA ASN A 37 -12.14 -11.03 0.70
C ASN A 37 -12.02 -12.56 0.72
N ASN A 38 -11.31 -13.14 -0.26
CA ASN A 38 -11.15 -14.58 -0.41
C ASN A 38 -9.68 -15.01 -0.22
N PHE A 39 -8.91 -14.27 0.58
CA PHE A 39 -7.49 -14.48 0.72
C PHE A 39 -7.16 -15.88 1.29
N ASP A 40 -6.58 -16.73 0.46
CA ASP A 40 -6.03 -18.02 0.88
C ASP A 40 -4.55 -17.85 1.24
N TYR A 41 -4.23 -18.03 2.51
CA TYR A 41 -2.87 -17.86 3.04
C TYR A 41 -1.87 -18.87 2.44
N ALA A 42 -2.32 -20.08 2.10
CA ALA A 42 -1.45 -21.11 1.53
C ALA A 42 -0.93 -20.71 0.14
N ILE A 43 -1.78 -20.04 -0.65
CA ILE A 43 -1.45 -19.62 -2.03
C ILE A 43 -0.88 -18.19 -2.03
N GLY A 44 -1.47 -17.30 -1.20
CA GLY A 44 -1.22 -15.88 -1.24
C GLY A 44 -0.09 -15.38 -0.33
N LYS A 45 0.51 -16.25 0.50
CA LYS A 45 1.53 -15.83 1.47
C LYS A 45 2.68 -15.06 0.83
N GLN A 46 3.29 -15.61 -0.22
CA GLN A 46 4.40 -14.96 -0.90
C GLN A 46 4.00 -13.59 -1.47
N TRP A 47 2.82 -13.50 -2.09
CA TRP A 47 2.30 -12.25 -2.63
C TRP A 47 2.09 -11.19 -1.54
N LYS A 48 1.54 -11.58 -0.40
CA LYS A 48 1.32 -10.69 0.74
C LYS A 48 2.64 -10.23 1.33
N ASP A 49 3.58 -11.15 1.56
CA ASP A 49 4.89 -10.84 2.11
C ASP A 49 5.66 -9.84 1.22
N GLU A 50 5.67 -10.06 -0.11
CA GLU A 50 6.28 -9.14 -1.06
C GLU A 50 5.58 -7.78 -1.10
N PHE A 51 4.25 -7.75 -1.00
CA PHE A 51 3.49 -6.50 -0.93
C PHE A 51 3.85 -5.71 0.32
N LEU A 52 3.81 -6.35 1.48
CA LEU A 52 4.16 -5.72 2.76
C LEU A 52 5.61 -5.21 2.77
N GLU A 53 6.53 -5.96 2.18
CA GLU A 53 7.93 -5.55 2.08
C GLU A 53 8.10 -4.29 1.23
N ASN A 54 7.53 -4.27 0.02
CA ASN A 54 7.60 -3.10 -0.87
C ASN A 54 6.86 -1.89 -0.31
N PHE A 55 5.72 -2.10 0.34
CA PHE A 55 4.97 -1.07 1.05
C PHE A 55 5.81 -0.47 2.18
N GLY A 56 6.48 -1.33 2.96
CA GLY A 56 7.39 -0.93 4.02
C GLY A 56 8.52 -0.04 3.51
N TYR A 57 9.25 -0.46 2.48
CA TYR A 57 10.32 0.37 1.90
C TYR A 57 9.81 1.68 1.32
N GLY A 58 8.67 1.66 0.62
CA GLY A 58 8.09 2.86 0.03
C GLY A 58 7.76 3.92 1.06
N LEU A 59 7.11 3.54 2.16
CA LEU A 59 6.70 4.49 3.21
C LEU A 59 7.81 4.82 4.19
N ALA A 60 8.74 3.91 4.47
CA ALA A 60 9.93 4.22 5.26
C ALA A 60 10.74 5.35 4.62
N ASN A 61 10.95 5.31 3.30
CA ASN A 61 11.61 6.42 2.57
C ASN A 61 10.86 7.76 2.73
N VAL A 62 9.52 7.74 2.77
CA VAL A 62 8.74 8.96 3.00
C VAL A 62 8.98 9.50 4.41
N ILE A 63 9.01 8.63 5.42
CA ILE A 63 9.29 9.01 6.81
C ILE A 63 10.72 9.56 6.92
N ASP A 64 11.71 8.86 6.39
CA ASP A 64 13.13 9.23 6.48
C ASP A 64 13.44 10.58 5.80
N ILE A 65 12.70 10.95 4.75
CA ILE A 65 12.92 12.20 4.01
C ILE A 65 12.11 13.36 4.57
N LEU A 66 10.84 13.13 4.94
CA LEU A 66 9.88 14.19 5.28
C LEU A 66 9.62 14.32 6.77
N ASP A 67 9.92 13.28 7.57
CA ASP A 67 9.61 13.22 9.01
C ASP A 67 8.19 13.72 9.34
N PRO A 68 7.13 13.14 8.73
CA PRO A 68 5.77 13.65 8.87
C PRO A 68 5.17 13.28 10.23
N ASP A 69 4.31 14.13 10.78
CA ASP A 69 3.56 13.87 12.02
C ASP A 69 2.59 12.68 11.88
N ALA A 70 2.12 12.37 10.67
CA ALA A 70 1.27 11.23 10.37
C ALA A 70 1.26 10.92 8.87
N ILE A 71 1.00 9.66 8.51
CA ILE A 71 0.69 9.25 7.14
C ILE A 71 -0.74 8.76 7.09
N ILE A 72 -1.57 9.39 6.23
CA ILE A 72 -2.95 8.99 6.01
C ILE A 72 -3.05 8.25 4.68
N LEU A 73 -3.45 6.98 4.71
CA LEU A 73 -3.66 6.19 3.52
C LEU A 73 -5.01 6.54 2.87
N GLY A 74 -4.98 6.81 1.56
CA GLY A 74 -6.16 7.07 0.74
C GLY A 74 -6.24 6.14 -0.47
N GLY A 75 -7.35 6.24 -1.22
CA GLY A 75 -7.60 5.39 -2.39
C GLY A 75 -8.01 3.96 -2.04
N GLY A 76 -8.25 3.12 -3.04
CA GLY A 76 -8.83 1.77 -2.86
C GLY A 76 -8.03 0.84 -1.95
N LEU A 77 -6.71 0.94 -1.94
CA LEU A 77 -5.85 0.11 -1.07
C LEU A 77 -5.96 0.48 0.41
N SER A 78 -6.44 1.69 0.76
CA SER A 78 -6.65 2.09 2.14
C SER A 78 -7.69 1.25 2.89
N ASN A 79 -8.47 0.44 2.18
CA ASN A 79 -9.44 -0.49 2.78
C ASN A 79 -8.84 -1.83 3.21
N ILE A 80 -7.54 -2.04 3.01
CA ILE A 80 -6.83 -3.26 3.39
C ILE A 80 -6.36 -3.16 4.83
N ASP A 81 -7.01 -3.88 5.74
CA ASP A 81 -6.79 -3.73 7.18
C ASP A 81 -5.38 -4.14 7.64
N PHE A 82 -4.76 -5.14 7.02
CA PHE A 82 -3.41 -5.55 7.39
C PHE A 82 -2.33 -4.49 7.12
N LEU A 83 -2.61 -3.45 6.31
CA LEU A 83 -1.68 -2.34 6.12
C LEU A 83 -1.48 -1.51 7.39
N TYR A 84 -2.51 -1.44 8.25
CA TYR A 84 -2.47 -0.70 9.53
C TYR A 84 -1.89 -1.52 10.69
N THR A 85 -1.62 -2.79 10.48
CA THR A 85 -1.03 -3.71 11.47
C THR A 85 0.32 -4.24 10.99
N GLU A 86 0.32 -5.22 10.11
CA GLU A 86 1.55 -5.82 9.55
C GLU A 86 2.31 -4.82 8.67
N GLY A 87 1.58 -3.99 7.89
CA GLY A 87 2.17 -2.93 7.07
C GLY A 87 2.92 -1.89 7.91
N THR A 88 2.33 -1.43 9.00
CA THR A 88 2.99 -0.52 9.96
C THR A 88 4.26 -1.13 10.54
N LYS A 89 4.22 -2.40 10.94
CA LYS A 89 5.43 -3.11 11.41
C LYS A 89 6.51 -3.19 10.34
N SER A 90 6.11 -3.46 9.10
CA SER A 90 7.03 -3.50 7.96
C SER A 90 7.69 -2.15 7.71
N ILE A 91 6.93 -1.05 7.79
CA ILE A 91 7.46 0.32 7.67
C ILE A 91 8.48 0.58 8.76
N TYR A 92 8.10 0.40 10.03
CA TYR A 92 8.95 0.73 11.18
C TYR A 92 10.24 -0.08 11.21
N SER A 93 10.24 -1.31 10.71
CA SER A 93 11.46 -2.13 10.60
C SER A 93 12.46 -1.63 9.54
N LYS A 94 12.09 -0.65 8.71
CA LYS A 94 12.88 -0.14 7.59
C LYS A 94 13.24 1.33 7.69
N VAL A 95 12.62 2.07 8.62
CA VAL A 95 12.97 3.45 8.91
C VAL A 95 14.36 3.48 9.54
N PHE A 96 15.17 4.46 9.15
CA PHE A 96 16.55 4.62 9.63
C PHE A 96 16.66 4.94 11.14
N SER A 97 15.61 5.54 11.72
CA SER A 97 15.57 5.91 13.14
C SER A 97 15.26 4.72 14.06
N ASP A 98 15.94 4.64 15.20
CA ASP A 98 15.66 3.68 16.27
C ASP A 98 14.30 3.94 16.97
N ILE A 99 13.77 5.15 16.83
CA ILE A 99 12.47 5.57 17.40
C ILE A 99 11.60 6.08 16.25
N VAL A 100 10.46 5.44 16.02
CA VAL A 100 9.49 5.83 15.00
C VAL A 100 8.13 5.99 15.65
N GLU A 101 7.61 7.23 15.61
CA GLU A 101 6.32 7.58 16.22
C GLU A 101 5.26 7.97 15.17
N THR A 102 5.63 8.07 13.88
CA THR A 102 4.73 8.46 12.78
C THR A 102 3.59 7.47 12.61
N PRO A 103 2.34 7.78 12.98
CA PRO A 103 1.22 6.86 12.86
C PRO A 103 0.79 6.70 11.40
N ILE A 104 0.40 5.48 11.05
CA ILE A 104 -0.21 5.15 9.75
C ILE A 104 -1.72 5.06 9.95
N LEU A 105 -2.46 6.01 9.39
CA LEU A 105 -3.88 6.20 9.66
C LEU A 105 -4.76 5.91 8.44
N LYS A 106 -5.95 5.38 8.70
CA LYS A 106 -6.99 5.22 7.69
C LYS A 106 -7.71 6.54 7.46
N ASN A 107 -7.97 6.90 6.19
CA ASN A 107 -8.76 8.08 5.89
C ASN A 107 -10.20 7.93 6.39
N LYS A 108 -10.85 9.06 6.71
CA LYS A 108 -12.25 9.13 7.17
C LYS A 108 -13.24 9.49 6.05
N LEU A 109 -12.74 9.93 4.89
CA LEU A 109 -13.56 10.46 3.78
C LEU A 109 -13.82 9.44 2.68
N GLY A 110 -13.38 8.19 2.88
CA GLY A 110 -13.49 7.12 1.88
C GLY A 110 -12.41 7.18 0.79
N ASP A 111 -12.46 6.23 -0.12
CA ASP A 111 -11.46 6.04 -1.18
C ASP A 111 -11.50 7.10 -2.28
N SER A 112 -12.61 7.82 -2.43
CA SER A 112 -12.83 8.89 -3.42
C SER A 112 -12.53 10.30 -2.90
N SER A 113 -11.93 10.44 -1.73
CA SER A 113 -11.66 11.74 -1.07
C SER A 113 -10.86 12.71 -1.95
N GLY A 114 -9.93 12.21 -2.76
CA GLY A 114 -9.16 13.04 -3.69
C GLY A 114 -10.03 13.67 -4.80
N VAL A 115 -11.04 12.95 -5.29
CA VAL A 115 -11.99 13.46 -6.28
C VAL A 115 -12.87 14.58 -5.68
N PHE A 116 -13.36 14.36 -4.45
CA PHE A 116 -14.12 15.38 -3.73
C PHE A 116 -13.26 16.61 -3.42
N GLY A 117 -12.02 16.41 -2.98
CA GLY A 117 -11.09 17.52 -2.76
C GLY A 117 -10.83 18.33 -4.02
N ALA A 118 -10.62 17.68 -5.16
CA ALA A 118 -10.44 18.37 -6.44
C ALA A 118 -11.70 19.14 -6.89
N ALA A 119 -12.90 18.61 -6.62
CA ALA A 119 -14.16 19.25 -6.96
C ALA A 119 -14.49 20.48 -6.07
N LEU A 120 -13.77 20.66 -4.95
CA LEU A 120 -13.94 21.79 -4.03
C LEU A 120 -12.86 22.88 -4.21
N LEU A 121 -11.95 22.70 -5.17
CA LEU A 121 -10.98 23.74 -5.55
C LEU A 121 -11.67 24.69 -6.52
N ASP A 122 -11.96 25.92 -6.07
CA ASP A 122 -12.44 27.04 -6.92
C ASP A 122 -11.30 27.66 -7.73
#